data_c03eb81521c79b9e75e35379642d771d
#
_entry.id   c03eb81521c79b9e75e35379642d771d
#
_cell.length_a   1.000
_cell.length_b   1.000
_cell.length_c   1.000
_cell.angle_alpha   90.00
_cell.angle_beta   90.00
_cell.angle_gamma   90.00
#
_symmetry.space_group_name_H-M   'P 1'
#
loop_
_entity.id
_entity.type
_entity.pdbx_description
1 polymer ?
#
loop_
_entity_poly.entity_id
_entity_poly.type
_entity_poly.pdbx_seq_one_letter_code
_entity_poly.pdbx_strand_id
1 'polypeptide(L)'
;IYNVTVSIDKEVHDEWFRWMKEEHIPEVMNTGCFVESRMCKVLADEDKGLTYAMQYSCRDMETLQVYYRDHAPALQKKYNDRFRDKYAAFRTLLEVV
;
A
#
# COMPACT_ATOMS: atom_id res chain seq x y z
N ILE A 1 1.99 -12.78 -0.56
CA ILE A 1 2.29 -11.33 -0.61
C ILE A 1 1.02 -10.56 -0.92
N TYR A 2 0.69 -9.62 -0.08
CA TYR A 2 -0.39 -8.68 -0.30
C TYR A 2 0.21 -7.46 -1.01
N ASN A 3 -0.20 -7.26 -2.25
CA ASN A 3 0.34 -6.21 -3.10
C ASN A 3 -0.71 -5.13 -3.37
N VAL A 4 -0.35 -3.88 -3.10
CA VAL A 4 -1.20 -2.73 -3.41
C VAL A 4 -0.50 -1.88 -4.45
N THR A 5 -1.10 -1.76 -5.63
CA THR A 5 -0.56 -0.93 -6.71
C THR A 5 -1.32 0.39 -6.73
N VAL A 6 -0.59 1.50 -6.63
CA VAL A 6 -1.17 2.84 -6.55
C VAL A 6 -0.61 3.72 -7.64
N SER A 7 -1.50 4.36 -8.39
CA SER A 7 -1.15 5.45 -9.29
C SER A 7 -1.57 6.74 -8.62
N ILE A 8 -0.63 7.64 -8.37
CA ILE A 8 -0.85 8.86 -7.61
C ILE A 8 -0.81 10.09 -8.53
N ASP A 9 -1.67 11.07 -8.25
CA ASP A 9 -1.65 12.33 -8.97
C ASP A 9 -0.33 13.06 -8.76
N LYS A 10 0.17 13.64 -9.84
CA LYS A 10 1.44 14.36 -9.86
C LYS A 10 1.49 15.47 -8.80
N GLU A 11 0.40 16.19 -8.62
CA GLU A 11 0.36 17.36 -7.74
C GLU A 11 0.54 17.02 -6.26
N VAL A 12 0.23 15.77 -5.86
CA VAL A 12 0.37 15.34 -4.47
C VAL A 12 1.43 14.26 -4.29
N HIS A 13 2.18 13.94 -5.35
CA HIS A 13 3.13 12.83 -5.34
C HIS A 13 4.15 12.94 -4.21
N ASP A 14 4.79 14.09 -4.04
CA ASP A 14 5.88 14.22 -3.06
C ASP A 14 5.36 14.13 -1.62
N GLU A 15 4.22 14.74 -1.35
CA GLU A 15 3.56 14.63 -0.05
C GLU A 15 3.15 13.18 0.22
N TRP A 16 2.54 12.50 -0.77
CA TRP A 16 2.11 11.12 -0.66
C TRP A 16 3.29 10.18 -0.43
N PHE A 17 4.37 10.37 -1.18
CA PHE A 17 5.58 9.53 -1.08
C PHE A 17 6.15 9.57 0.34
N ARG A 18 6.27 10.78 0.90
CA ARG A 18 6.77 10.96 2.26
C ARG A 18 5.82 10.35 3.29
N TRP A 19 4.54 10.62 3.16
CA TRP A 19 3.52 10.09 4.06
C TRP A 19 3.50 8.57 4.04
N MET A 20 3.62 7.94 2.87
CA MET A 20 3.67 6.49 2.76
C MET A 20 4.85 5.93 3.54
N LYS A 21 6.03 6.51 3.39
CA LYS A 21 7.23 6.01 4.04
C LYS A 21 7.29 6.30 5.53
N GLU A 22 6.82 7.45 5.95
CA GLU A 22 6.94 7.90 7.34
C GLU A 22 5.77 7.49 8.22
N GLU A 23 4.58 7.34 7.66
CA GLU A 23 3.38 7.09 8.44
C GLU A 23 2.61 5.84 8.03
N HIS A 24 2.19 5.74 6.78
CA HIS A 24 1.26 4.69 6.39
C HIS A 24 1.87 3.29 6.43
N ILE A 25 3.01 3.08 5.77
CA ILE A 25 3.67 1.76 5.78
C ILE A 25 4.04 1.34 7.21
N PRO A 26 4.62 2.21 8.04
CA PRO A 26 4.84 1.87 9.45
C PRO A 26 3.57 1.48 10.20
N GLU A 27 2.45 2.18 9.98
CA GLU A 27 1.18 1.82 10.62
C GLU A 27 0.71 0.43 10.18
N VAL A 28 0.82 0.12 8.89
CA VAL A 28 0.47 -1.21 8.38
C VAL A 28 1.34 -2.27 9.05
N MET A 29 2.64 -2.04 9.13
CA MET A 29 3.57 -2.99 9.75
C MET A 29 3.34 -3.13 11.25
N ASN A 30 2.92 -2.06 11.93
CA ASN A 30 2.64 -2.10 13.36
C ASN A 30 1.41 -2.93 13.74
N THR A 31 0.59 -3.32 12.76
CA THR A 31 -0.52 -4.25 13.03
C THR A 31 -0.03 -5.63 13.43
N GLY A 32 1.22 -5.97 13.12
CA GLY A 32 1.79 -7.28 13.38
C GLY A 32 1.36 -8.36 12.41
N CYS A 33 0.57 -8.00 11.39
CA CYS A 33 0.04 -8.98 10.43
C CYS A 33 1.02 -9.34 9.32
N PHE A 34 2.07 -8.54 9.14
CA PHE A 34 3.05 -8.74 8.07
C PHE A 34 4.46 -8.85 8.64
N VAL A 35 5.30 -9.64 7.98
CA VAL A 35 6.67 -9.88 8.44
C VAL A 35 7.67 -8.94 7.77
N GLU A 36 7.37 -8.45 6.58
CA GLU A 36 8.20 -7.46 5.90
C GLU A 36 7.38 -6.68 4.88
N SER A 37 7.91 -5.52 4.49
CA SER A 37 7.29 -4.70 3.46
C SER A 37 8.33 -4.19 2.48
N ARG A 38 7.88 -3.87 1.27
CA ARG A 38 8.75 -3.33 0.24
C ARG A 38 7.94 -2.37 -0.62
N MET A 39 8.47 -1.17 -0.85
CA MET A 39 7.85 -0.19 -1.74
C MET A 39 8.67 -0.15 -3.04
N CYS A 40 8.01 -0.47 -4.15
CA CYS A 40 8.65 -0.55 -5.46
C CYS A 40 8.02 0.46 -6.40
N LYS A 41 8.87 1.10 -7.22
CA LYS A 41 8.39 1.97 -8.28
C LYS A 41 8.13 1.12 -9.52
N VAL A 42 6.99 1.30 -10.16
CA VAL A 42 6.70 0.62 -11.43
C VAL A 42 7.47 1.31 -12.56
N LEU A 43 8.27 0.55 -13.27
CA LEU A 43 9.13 1.07 -14.35
C LEU A 43 8.43 0.88 -15.68
N ALA A 44 7.52 1.80 -16.02
CA ALA A 44 6.79 1.81 -17.29
C ALA A 44 6.95 3.18 -17.93
N ASP A 45 7.27 3.20 -19.22
CA ASP A 45 7.61 4.44 -19.94
C ASP A 45 6.49 5.48 -19.89
N GLU A 46 5.24 5.05 -20.05
CA GLU A 46 4.08 5.94 -20.07
C GLU A 46 3.64 6.39 -18.69
N ASP A 47 4.17 5.79 -17.65
CA ASP A 47 3.77 6.06 -16.26
C ASP A 47 4.40 7.32 -15.68
N LYS A 48 5.54 7.72 -16.19
CA LYS A 48 6.31 8.87 -15.72
C LYS A 48 6.67 8.80 -14.23
N GLY A 49 6.75 7.59 -13.67
CA GLY A 49 7.16 7.38 -12.30
C GLY A 49 6.10 7.66 -11.25
N LEU A 50 4.82 7.61 -11.62
CA LEU A 50 3.72 7.91 -10.71
C LEU A 50 2.99 6.67 -10.19
N THR A 51 3.45 5.48 -10.52
CA THR A 51 2.85 4.23 -10.08
C THR A 51 3.82 3.46 -9.20
N TYR A 52 3.33 2.98 -8.06
CA TYR A 52 4.13 2.25 -7.09
C TYR A 52 3.40 0.98 -6.65
N ALA A 53 4.16 -0.03 -6.28
CA ALA A 53 3.65 -1.27 -5.72
C ALA A 53 4.16 -1.41 -4.30
N MET A 54 3.25 -1.47 -3.34
CA MET A 54 3.58 -1.74 -1.95
C MET A 54 3.30 -3.21 -1.67
N GLN A 55 4.34 -3.96 -1.32
CA GLN A 55 4.26 -5.40 -1.11
C GLN A 55 4.47 -5.72 0.36
N TYR A 56 3.52 -6.48 0.93
CA TYR A 56 3.55 -6.88 2.33
C TYR A 56 3.51 -8.40 2.39
N SER A 57 4.52 -8.99 3.01
CA SER A 57 4.57 -10.45 3.16
C SER A 57 3.86 -10.88 4.43
N CYS A 58 2.86 -11.74 4.31
CA CYS A 58 2.16 -12.31 5.46
C CYS A 58 2.51 -13.79 5.58
N ARG A 59 2.39 -14.32 6.81
CA ARG A 59 2.74 -15.71 7.08
C ARG A 59 1.74 -16.70 6.51
N ASP A 60 0.46 -16.33 6.53
CA ASP A 60 -0.62 -17.22 6.08
C ASP A 60 -1.87 -16.40 5.76
N MET A 61 -2.86 -17.09 5.18
CA MET A 61 -4.10 -16.43 4.79
C MET A 61 -4.96 -16.06 5.99
N GLU A 62 -4.86 -16.79 7.10
CA GLU A 62 -5.63 -16.47 8.31
C GLU A 62 -5.20 -15.10 8.87
N THR A 63 -3.90 -14.85 8.91
CA THR A 63 -3.38 -13.55 9.36
C THR A 63 -3.83 -12.43 8.43
N LEU A 64 -3.85 -12.67 7.12
CA LEU A 64 -4.33 -11.69 6.17
C LEU A 64 -5.82 -11.38 6.38
N GLN A 65 -6.64 -12.38 6.71
CA GLN A 65 -8.06 -12.16 7.00
C GLN A 65 -8.24 -11.31 8.26
N VAL A 66 -7.40 -11.52 9.28
CA VAL A 66 -7.39 -10.67 10.48
C VAL A 66 -7.08 -9.21 10.10
N TYR A 67 -6.09 -9.00 9.23
CA TYR A 67 -5.75 -7.67 8.77
C TYR A 67 -6.95 -7.00 8.08
N TYR A 68 -7.61 -7.69 7.17
CA TYR A 68 -8.78 -7.16 6.45
C TYR A 68 -9.91 -6.80 7.39
N ARG A 69 -10.15 -7.63 8.40
CA ARG A 69 -11.27 -7.44 9.33
C ARG A 69 -10.97 -6.34 10.36
N ASP A 70 -9.79 -6.38 10.97
CA ASP A 70 -9.50 -5.61 12.17
C ASP A 70 -8.69 -4.33 11.94
N HIS A 71 -7.96 -4.23 10.83
CA HIS A 71 -7.02 -3.13 10.62
C HIS A 71 -7.25 -2.34 9.33
N ALA A 72 -7.52 -3.02 8.21
CA ALA A 72 -7.62 -2.37 6.92
C ALA A 72 -8.69 -1.26 6.85
N PRO A 73 -9.90 -1.42 7.43
CA PRO A 73 -10.90 -0.37 7.31
C PRO A 73 -10.45 0.98 7.86
N ALA A 74 -9.83 1.00 9.04
CA ALA A 74 -9.36 2.24 9.64
C ALA A 74 -8.21 2.86 8.86
N LEU A 75 -7.28 2.02 8.39
CA LEU A 75 -6.13 2.48 7.61
C LEU A 75 -6.56 3.03 6.24
N GLN A 76 -7.51 2.37 5.59
CA GLN A 76 -8.05 2.84 4.32
C GLN A 76 -8.82 4.14 4.48
N LYS A 77 -9.53 4.31 5.60
CA LYS A 77 -10.22 5.56 5.88
C LYS A 77 -9.25 6.72 6.01
N LYS A 78 -8.15 6.54 6.75
CA LYS A 78 -7.10 7.56 6.87
C LYS A 78 -6.50 7.93 5.53
N TYR A 79 -6.26 6.92 4.69
CA TYR A 79 -5.72 7.09 3.36
C TYR A 79 -6.67 7.93 2.51
N ASN A 80 -7.95 7.55 2.47
CA ASN A 80 -8.95 8.26 1.69
C ASN A 80 -9.20 9.68 2.19
N ASP A 81 -9.21 9.89 3.50
CA ASP A 81 -9.41 11.22 4.06
C ASP A 81 -8.30 12.17 3.63
N ARG A 82 -7.09 11.66 3.44
CA ARG A 82 -5.95 12.49 3.07
C ARG A 82 -5.80 12.69 1.56
N PHE A 83 -6.07 11.66 0.76
CA PHE A 83 -5.77 11.66 -0.68
C PHE A 83 -6.97 11.35 -1.56
N ARG A 84 -8.19 11.59 -1.07
CA ARG A 84 -9.41 11.31 -1.83
C ARG A 84 -9.35 11.97 -3.22
N ASP A 85 -9.73 11.19 -4.24
CA ASP A 85 -9.77 11.63 -5.64
C ASP A 85 -8.41 11.96 -6.23
N LYS A 86 -7.31 11.65 -5.52
CA LYS A 86 -5.95 11.92 -5.98
C LYS A 86 -5.17 10.65 -6.30
N TYR A 87 -5.79 9.48 -6.20
CA TYR A 87 -5.11 8.23 -6.51
C TYR A 87 -6.10 7.19 -7.03
N ALA A 88 -5.55 6.19 -7.72
CA ALA A 88 -6.25 4.96 -8.06
C ALA A 88 -5.43 3.79 -7.54
N ALA A 89 -6.09 2.79 -6.98
CA ALA A 89 -5.40 1.65 -6.39
C ALA A 89 -6.12 0.35 -6.72
N PHE A 90 -5.35 -0.71 -6.88
CA PHE A 90 -5.90 -2.06 -6.93
C PHE A 90 -4.99 -3.00 -6.13
N ARG A 91 -5.57 -4.12 -5.70
CA ARG A 91 -4.89 -5.06 -4.83
C ARG A 91 -4.78 -6.42 -5.51
N THR A 92 -3.65 -7.08 -5.29
CA THR A 92 -3.36 -8.39 -5.87
C THR A 92 -2.73 -9.26 -4.79
N LEU A 93 -3.14 -10.52 -4.72
CA LEU A 93 -2.46 -11.48 -3.86
C LEU A 93 -1.48 -12.27 -4.72
N LEU A 94 -0.24 -12.37 -4.24
CA LEU A 94 0.84 -13.05 -4.94
C LEU A 94 1.34 -14.21 -4.08
N GLU A 95 1.56 -15.35 -4.69
CA GLU A 95 2.15 -16.50 -4.04
C GLU A 95 3.57 -16.70 -4.54
N VAL A 96 4.52 -16.82 -3.63
CA VAL A 96 5.90 -17.13 -4.00
C VAL A 96 5.98 -18.60 -4.34
N VAL A 97 6.47 -18.94 -5.51
CA VAL A 97 6.51 -20.32 -6.00
C VAL A 97 7.94 -20.83 -6.14
#